data_f6bf7cf81a3012254a4fc4272ff982b2
#
_entry.id   f6bf7cf81a3012254a4fc4272ff982b2
#
_cell.length_a   1.000
_cell.length_b   1.000
_cell.length_c   1.000
_cell.angle_alpha   90.00
_cell.angle_beta   90.00
_cell.angle_gamma   90.00
#
_symmetry.space_group_name_H-M   'P 1'
#
loop_
_entity.id
_entity.type
_entity.pdbx_description
1 polymer ?
#
loop_
_entity_poly.entity_id
_entity_poly.type
_entity_poly.pdbx_seq_one_letter_code
_entity_poly.pdbx_strand_id
1 'polypeptide(L)'
;MCDHCVIDSVKSRMLSRRGLLGGGLAAAAAGIASPAFAQDAAKPAAAAMPANSIADLTHELYPEFPTFFGDQQFFMEQKFSYAEHKFNLFELRVNEHTGTHVDAPLHFSADGQSVAEIPVDKLMAPLVVVDIREKAEKDADAQVTPDDLKAWISAHGDMPENCCVAMNSGWARHLDTDKFRNADQDGTMHFPGFHVEAVQMLLEGSAVGIAVDTL
;
A
#
# COMPACT_ATOMS: atom_id res chain seq x y z
N MET A 1 -11.73 -19.47 -31.28
CA MET A 1 -11.32 -20.17 -30.04
C MET A 1 -12.58 -20.41 -29.23
N CYS A 2 -12.86 -21.64 -28.84
CA CYS A 2 -14.15 -22.03 -28.27
C CYS A 2 -14.22 -21.60 -26.79
N ASP A 3 -15.25 -20.83 -26.41
CA ASP A 3 -15.44 -20.27 -25.06
C ASP A 3 -15.47 -21.36 -23.96
N HIS A 4 -15.88 -22.59 -24.31
CA HIS A 4 -15.84 -23.75 -23.42
C HIS A 4 -14.41 -24.14 -22.96
N CYS A 5 -13.40 -23.99 -23.84
CA CYS A 5 -12.02 -24.35 -23.49
C CYS A 5 -11.38 -23.38 -22.50
N VAL A 6 -11.80 -22.12 -22.50
CA VAL A 6 -11.29 -21.10 -21.56
C VAL A 6 -11.87 -21.33 -20.17
N ILE A 7 -13.16 -21.61 -20.08
CA ILE A 7 -13.87 -21.88 -18.81
C ILE A 7 -13.33 -23.15 -18.14
N ASP A 8 -13.08 -24.21 -18.90
CA ASP A 8 -12.53 -25.46 -18.37
C ASP A 8 -11.05 -25.30 -17.92
N SER A 9 -10.26 -24.49 -18.63
CA SER A 9 -8.89 -24.16 -18.22
C SER A 9 -8.84 -23.35 -16.92
N VAL A 10 -9.76 -22.41 -16.73
CA VAL A 10 -9.87 -21.62 -15.50
C VAL A 10 -10.33 -22.49 -14.33
N LYS A 11 -11.34 -23.34 -14.53
CA LYS A 11 -11.83 -24.28 -13.51
C LYS A 11 -10.76 -25.29 -13.07
N SER A 12 -9.98 -25.86 -14.00
CA SER A 12 -8.91 -26.80 -13.68
C SER A 12 -7.79 -26.16 -12.85
N ARG A 13 -7.44 -24.91 -13.14
CA ARG A 13 -6.44 -24.14 -12.36
C ARG A 13 -6.94 -23.76 -10.96
N MET A 14 -8.23 -23.46 -10.79
CA MET A 14 -8.82 -23.19 -9.48
C MET A 14 -8.91 -24.47 -8.61
N LEU A 15 -9.15 -25.63 -9.20
CA LEU A 15 -9.19 -26.91 -8.48
C LEU A 15 -7.78 -27.37 -8.05
N SER A 16 -6.73 -27.06 -8.81
CA SER A 16 -5.35 -27.44 -8.47
C SER A 16 -4.79 -26.69 -7.27
N ARG A 17 -5.26 -25.47 -7.00
CA ARG A 17 -4.83 -24.68 -5.82
C ARG A 17 -5.39 -25.19 -4.49
N ARG A 18 -6.53 -25.90 -4.50
CA ARG A 18 -7.08 -26.55 -3.30
C ARG A 18 -6.40 -27.86 -2.92
N GLY A 19 -5.71 -28.51 -3.85
CA GLY A 19 -4.96 -29.75 -3.61
C GLY A 19 -3.61 -29.56 -2.93
N LEU A 20 -3.07 -28.31 -2.87
CA LEU A 20 -1.74 -28.03 -2.32
C LEU A 20 -1.70 -27.89 -0.79
N LEU A 21 -2.85 -27.82 -0.12
CA LEU A 21 -2.93 -27.61 1.33
C LEU A 21 -3.21 -28.90 2.14
N GLY A 22 -3.20 -30.07 1.50
CA GLY A 22 -3.61 -31.33 2.13
C GLY A 22 -2.52 -32.39 2.37
N GLY A 23 -1.25 -32.14 2.13
CA GLY A 23 -0.23 -33.19 2.20
C GLY A 23 1.06 -32.76 2.86
N GLY A 24 1.22 -33.04 4.16
CA GLY A 24 2.53 -32.83 4.80
C GLY A 24 2.59 -33.04 6.30
N LEU A 25 2.32 -34.26 6.75
CA LEU A 25 2.68 -34.70 8.12
C LEU A 25 3.38 -36.06 8.02
N ALA A 26 4.67 -36.11 8.27
CA ALA A 26 5.42 -37.12 9.01
C ALA A 26 6.89 -37.20 8.56
N ALA A 27 7.83 -36.96 9.49
CA ALA A 27 9.06 -37.74 9.73
C ALA A 27 9.84 -37.07 10.85
N ALA A 28 9.83 -37.65 11.93
CA ALA A 28 10.75 -38.43 12.76
C ALA A 28 12.10 -37.78 13.12
N ALA A 29 12.31 -37.76 14.44
CA ALA A 29 13.50 -37.34 15.17
C ALA A 29 14.73 -38.18 14.90
N ALA A 30 15.90 -37.53 14.87
CA ALA A 30 17.17 -38.11 15.28
C ALA A 30 18.05 -37.00 15.85
N GLY A 31 18.40 -37.11 17.15
CA GLY A 31 19.28 -36.19 17.84
C GLY A 31 20.73 -36.45 17.52
N ILE A 32 21.48 -35.34 17.38
CA ILE A 32 22.93 -35.35 17.57
C ILE A 32 23.30 -34.06 18.33
N ALA A 33 23.92 -34.20 19.50
CA ALA A 33 24.44 -33.12 20.29
C ALA A 33 25.70 -32.53 19.64
N SER A 34 25.81 -31.22 19.56
CA SER A 34 27.02 -30.48 19.22
C SER A 34 27.11 -29.16 19.99
N PRO A 35 28.33 -28.61 20.22
CA PRO A 35 28.64 -27.76 21.34
C PRO A 35 28.17 -26.32 21.18
N ALA A 36 27.96 -25.68 22.36
CA ALA A 36 27.57 -24.29 22.50
C ALA A 36 28.58 -23.34 21.86
N PHE A 37 28.14 -22.63 20.82
CA PHE A 37 28.71 -21.36 20.40
C PHE A 37 27.84 -20.23 20.94
N ALA A 38 28.51 -19.15 21.38
CA ALA A 38 27.88 -17.97 21.94
C ALA A 38 26.70 -17.48 21.08
N GLN A 39 25.52 -17.37 21.68
CA GLN A 39 24.38 -16.75 21.07
C GLN A 39 24.64 -15.23 20.98
N ASP A 40 24.92 -14.75 19.78
CA ASP A 40 24.62 -13.38 19.44
C ASP A 40 23.13 -13.16 19.72
N ALA A 41 22.82 -12.07 20.44
CA ALA A 41 21.46 -11.72 20.78
C ALA A 41 20.62 -11.63 19.49
N ALA A 42 19.73 -12.58 19.31
CA ALA A 42 18.84 -12.63 18.16
C ALA A 42 18.03 -11.32 18.15
N LYS A 43 18.22 -10.53 17.07
CA LYS A 43 17.36 -9.41 16.72
C LYS A 43 15.89 -9.90 16.81
N PRO A 44 14.97 -9.21 17.51
CA PRO A 44 13.61 -9.71 17.64
C PRO A 44 13.03 -9.93 16.25
N ALA A 45 12.67 -11.17 15.93
CA ALA A 45 11.94 -11.47 14.71
C ALA A 45 10.65 -10.65 14.71
N ALA A 46 10.39 -9.96 13.63
CA ALA A 46 9.12 -9.28 13.43
C ALA A 46 7.99 -10.28 13.76
N ALA A 47 7.16 -9.95 14.73
CA ALA A 47 6.08 -10.84 15.16
C ALA A 47 5.20 -11.12 13.94
N ALA A 48 5.08 -12.39 13.56
CA ALA A 48 4.16 -12.78 12.49
C ALA A 48 2.76 -12.32 12.88
N MET A 49 2.15 -11.47 12.04
CA MET A 49 0.79 -10.99 12.26
C MET A 49 -0.17 -12.18 12.34
N PRO A 50 -1.06 -12.26 13.34
CA PRO A 50 -2.09 -13.29 13.37
C PRO A 50 -2.91 -13.22 12.06
N ALA A 51 -3.32 -14.36 11.52
CA ALA A 51 -4.07 -14.44 10.27
C ALA A 51 -5.38 -13.60 10.23
N ASN A 52 -5.83 -13.13 11.38
CA ASN A 52 -7.05 -12.31 11.56
C ASN A 52 -6.75 -10.81 11.71
N SER A 53 -5.52 -10.35 11.47
CA SER A 53 -5.11 -8.95 11.65
C SER A 53 -4.82 -8.22 10.33
N ILE A 54 -5.37 -8.72 9.20
CA ILE A 54 -5.31 -8.01 7.93
C ILE A 54 -6.33 -6.87 7.97
N ALA A 55 -5.85 -5.64 7.80
CA ALA A 55 -6.70 -4.47 7.61
C ALA A 55 -6.62 -4.05 6.14
N ASP A 56 -7.77 -3.92 5.50
CA ASP A 56 -7.87 -3.31 4.18
C ASP A 56 -7.95 -1.79 4.38
N LEU A 57 -6.98 -1.07 3.83
CA LEU A 57 -6.90 0.39 3.88
C LEU A 57 -7.32 1.04 2.55
N THR A 58 -7.81 0.23 1.61
CA THR A 58 -8.25 0.69 0.29
C THR A 58 -9.55 1.47 0.40
N HIS A 59 -9.60 2.66 -0.16
CA HIS A 59 -10.85 3.38 -0.40
C HIS A 59 -11.59 2.77 -1.58
N GLU A 60 -12.90 2.52 -1.42
CA GLU A 60 -13.75 2.06 -2.52
C GLU A 60 -13.83 3.14 -3.61
N LEU A 61 -13.59 2.75 -4.88
CA LEU A 61 -13.70 3.66 -6.01
C LEU A 61 -15.15 3.80 -6.46
N TYR A 62 -15.56 5.04 -6.69
CA TYR A 62 -16.84 5.40 -7.29
C TYR A 62 -16.63 6.54 -8.30
N PRO A 63 -17.57 6.79 -9.23
CA PRO A 63 -17.37 7.77 -10.32
C PRO A 63 -16.97 9.16 -9.86
N GLU A 64 -17.50 9.64 -8.75
CA GLU A 64 -17.25 10.97 -8.19
C GLU A 64 -16.10 10.99 -7.17
N PHE A 65 -15.26 9.93 -7.14
CA PHE A 65 -14.13 9.86 -6.23
C PHE A 65 -13.25 11.11 -6.38
N PRO A 66 -12.86 11.78 -5.28
CA PRO A 66 -12.08 13.00 -5.35
C PRO A 66 -10.70 12.74 -5.96
N THR A 67 -10.27 13.64 -6.83
CA THR A 67 -9.02 13.53 -7.57
C THR A 67 -8.20 14.80 -7.48
N PHE A 68 -6.91 14.70 -7.75
CA PHE A 68 -6.02 15.85 -7.83
C PHE A 68 -6.55 16.92 -8.79
N PHE A 69 -7.05 16.52 -9.95
CA PHE A 69 -7.55 17.45 -10.98
C PHE A 69 -8.93 18.06 -10.64
N GLY A 70 -9.66 17.47 -9.69
CA GLY A 70 -10.98 17.95 -9.27
C GLY A 70 -12.12 17.60 -10.24
N ASP A 71 -11.86 16.81 -11.26
CA ASP A 71 -12.83 16.27 -12.20
C ASP A 71 -12.84 14.74 -12.14
N GLN A 72 -13.89 14.15 -12.70
CA GLN A 72 -14.05 12.69 -12.70
C GLN A 72 -12.93 12.01 -13.48
N GLN A 73 -12.24 11.08 -12.82
CA GLN A 73 -11.14 10.29 -13.39
C GLN A 73 -11.42 8.77 -13.38
N PHE A 74 -12.50 8.33 -12.75
CA PHE A 74 -12.94 6.93 -12.75
C PHE A 74 -14.30 6.82 -13.45
N PHE A 75 -14.37 5.93 -14.44
CA PHE A 75 -15.58 5.66 -15.22
C PHE A 75 -15.84 4.16 -15.25
N MET A 76 -17.08 3.77 -15.02
CA MET A 76 -17.51 2.38 -15.04
C MET A 76 -18.81 2.26 -15.86
N GLU A 77 -18.78 1.45 -16.91
CA GLU A 77 -19.89 1.18 -17.78
C GLU A 77 -20.22 -0.30 -17.77
N GLN A 78 -21.48 -0.64 -17.45
CA GLN A 78 -21.92 -2.03 -17.54
C GLN A 78 -22.16 -2.41 -19.00
N LYS A 79 -21.37 -3.33 -19.53
CA LYS A 79 -21.50 -3.85 -20.91
C LYS A 79 -22.44 -5.05 -21.01
N PHE A 80 -22.45 -5.91 -19.98
CA PHE A 80 -23.31 -7.08 -19.90
C PHE A 80 -23.96 -7.16 -18.53
N SER A 81 -25.27 -7.52 -18.52
CA SER A 81 -26.04 -7.73 -17.30
C SER A 81 -26.37 -9.22 -17.12
N TYR A 82 -26.43 -9.69 -15.87
CA TYR A 82 -26.79 -11.08 -15.59
C TYR A 82 -28.21 -11.44 -16.06
N ALA A 83 -29.12 -10.48 -16.00
CA ALA A 83 -30.50 -10.69 -16.43
C ALA A 83 -30.58 -11.12 -17.91
N GLU A 84 -29.84 -10.47 -18.78
CA GLU A 84 -29.86 -10.67 -20.23
C GLU A 84 -28.83 -11.71 -20.70
N HIS A 85 -27.59 -11.65 -20.12
CA HIS A 85 -26.44 -12.37 -20.64
C HIS A 85 -25.95 -13.50 -19.74
N LYS A 86 -26.55 -13.66 -18.54
CA LYS A 86 -26.17 -14.64 -17.50
C LYS A 86 -24.77 -14.43 -16.92
N PHE A 87 -24.19 -13.25 -17.09
CA PHE A 87 -22.99 -12.74 -16.42
C PHE A 87 -23.02 -11.23 -16.40
N ASN A 88 -22.26 -10.64 -15.50
CA ASN A 88 -22.01 -9.21 -15.45
C ASN A 88 -20.60 -8.91 -15.96
N LEU A 89 -20.46 -7.83 -16.72
CA LEU A 89 -19.17 -7.32 -17.15
C LEU A 89 -19.23 -5.79 -17.20
N PHE A 90 -18.20 -5.18 -16.65
CA PHE A 90 -18.02 -3.73 -16.69
C PHE A 90 -16.74 -3.39 -17.46
N GLU A 91 -16.81 -2.29 -18.22
CA GLU A 91 -15.64 -1.64 -18.78
C GLU A 91 -15.24 -0.48 -17.86
N LEU A 92 -13.95 -0.41 -17.53
CA LEU A 92 -13.42 0.61 -16.64
C LEU A 92 -12.46 1.51 -17.43
N ARG A 93 -12.56 2.82 -17.19
CA ARG A 93 -11.55 3.79 -17.59
C ARG A 93 -11.16 4.59 -16.35
N VAL A 94 -9.89 4.58 -16.03
CA VAL A 94 -9.36 5.19 -14.81
C VAL A 94 -8.03 5.89 -15.11
N ASN A 95 -7.81 7.05 -14.49
CA ASN A 95 -6.49 7.64 -14.41
C ASN A 95 -5.71 6.87 -13.31
N GLU A 96 -4.45 6.53 -13.56
CA GLU A 96 -3.64 5.71 -12.65
C GLU A 96 -3.46 6.32 -11.25
N HIS A 97 -3.61 7.64 -11.11
CA HIS A 97 -3.55 8.38 -9.84
C HIS A 97 -4.95 8.63 -9.25
N THR A 98 -5.82 7.63 -9.30
CA THR A 98 -7.18 7.73 -8.73
C THR A 98 -7.38 6.69 -7.63
N GLY A 99 -7.81 7.13 -6.45
CA GLY A 99 -8.07 6.26 -5.30
C GLY A 99 -6.78 5.77 -4.62
N THR A 100 -6.88 4.66 -3.91
CA THR A 100 -5.71 4.05 -3.27
C THR A 100 -4.84 3.36 -4.32
N HIS A 101 -3.66 3.89 -4.56
CA HIS A 101 -2.75 3.44 -5.62
C HIS A 101 -1.28 3.52 -5.19
N VAL A 102 -0.40 3.06 -6.04
CA VAL A 102 1.05 3.23 -5.90
C VAL A 102 1.57 4.06 -7.06
N ASP A 103 2.39 5.07 -6.75
CA ASP A 103 3.16 5.80 -7.74
C ASP A 103 4.46 5.07 -8.03
N ALA A 104 4.70 4.82 -9.31
CA ALA A 104 6.00 4.32 -9.75
C ALA A 104 7.01 5.48 -9.83
N PRO A 105 8.32 5.20 -9.69
CA PRO A 105 9.36 6.22 -9.90
C PRO A 105 9.24 6.97 -11.23
N LEU A 106 8.69 6.33 -12.26
CA LEU A 106 8.44 6.94 -13.58
C LEU A 106 7.53 8.18 -13.51
N HIS A 107 6.68 8.28 -12.48
CA HIS A 107 5.75 9.42 -12.34
C HIS A 107 6.48 10.77 -12.32
N PHE A 108 7.62 10.85 -11.64
CA PHE A 108 8.43 12.09 -11.53
C PHE A 108 9.87 11.96 -12.06
N SER A 109 10.24 10.80 -12.62
CA SER A 109 11.58 10.55 -13.12
C SER A 109 11.53 9.99 -14.56
N ALA A 110 12.12 10.69 -15.51
CA ALA A 110 12.11 10.30 -16.93
C ALA A 110 12.65 8.87 -17.18
N ASP A 111 13.63 8.45 -16.36
CA ASP A 111 14.28 7.15 -16.45
C ASP A 111 13.87 6.23 -15.26
N GLY A 112 12.79 6.57 -14.56
CA GLY A 112 12.28 5.80 -13.44
C GLY A 112 11.62 4.50 -13.90
N GLN A 113 11.57 3.51 -12.99
CA GLN A 113 10.84 2.27 -13.23
C GLN A 113 9.34 2.54 -13.34
N SER A 114 8.69 1.90 -14.31
CA SER A 114 7.23 1.80 -14.37
C SER A 114 6.71 0.83 -13.29
N VAL A 115 5.39 0.85 -13.02
CA VAL A 115 4.76 -0.10 -12.10
C VAL A 115 5.06 -1.56 -12.47
N ALA A 116 5.10 -1.89 -13.76
CA ALA A 116 5.38 -3.25 -14.23
C ALA A 116 6.83 -3.71 -13.97
N GLU A 117 7.74 -2.79 -13.76
CA GLU A 117 9.16 -3.06 -13.50
C GLU A 117 9.51 -3.09 -12.01
N ILE A 118 8.60 -2.64 -11.14
CA ILE A 118 8.81 -2.74 -9.69
C ILE A 118 8.76 -4.22 -9.29
N PRO A 119 9.84 -4.77 -8.67
CA PRO A 119 9.82 -6.14 -8.18
C PRO A 119 8.74 -6.32 -7.11
N VAL A 120 7.95 -7.39 -7.20
CA VAL A 120 6.81 -7.64 -6.30
C VAL A 120 7.20 -7.73 -4.82
N ASP A 121 8.42 -8.17 -4.52
CA ASP A 121 8.96 -8.20 -3.16
C ASP A 121 9.17 -6.80 -2.55
N LYS A 122 9.29 -5.76 -3.37
CA LYS A 122 9.34 -4.36 -2.92
C LYS A 122 7.97 -3.79 -2.55
N LEU A 123 6.89 -4.46 -2.98
CA LEU A 123 5.51 -4.12 -2.62
C LEU A 123 5.04 -4.80 -1.32
N MET A 124 5.92 -5.57 -0.67
CA MET A 124 5.68 -6.20 0.63
C MET A 124 6.76 -5.73 1.60
N ALA A 125 6.42 -4.80 2.47
CA ALA A 125 7.38 -4.14 3.34
C ALA A 125 6.88 -4.08 4.79
N PRO A 126 7.77 -4.08 5.78
CA PRO A 126 7.42 -3.67 7.14
C PRO A 126 6.81 -2.26 7.12
N LEU A 127 5.73 -2.03 7.84
CA LEU A 127 5.07 -0.73 7.90
C LEU A 127 5.53 0.04 9.14
N VAL A 128 6.01 1.25 8.90
CA VAL A 128 6.28 2.28 9.93
C VAL A 128 5.22 3.35 9.79
N VAL A 129 4.51 3.68 10.87
CA VAL A 129 3.49 4.74 10.86
C VAL A 129 3.99 5.92 11.68
N VAL A 130 4.12 7.08 11.05
CA VAL A 130 4.46 8.36 11.67
C VAL A 130 3.19 9.18 11.86
N ASP A 131 2.79 9.37 13.11
CA ASP A 131 1.55 10.08 13.46
C ASP A 131 1.80 11.58 13.60
N ILE A 132 1.18 12.36 12.70
CA ILE A 132 1.23 13.83 12.72
C ILE A 132 -0.16 14.47 12.84
N ARG A 133 -1.17 13.70 13.29
CA ARG A 133 -2.57 14.19 13.37
C ARG A 133 -2.71 15.49 14.14
N GLU A 134 -2.01 15.62 15.28
CA GLU A 134 -2.06 16.86 16.07
C GLU A 134 -1.47 18.08 15.34
N LYS A 135 -0.48 17.87 14.48
CA LYS A 135 0.09 18.92 13.62
C LYS A 135 -0.89 19.28 12.50
N ALA A 136 -1.44 18.28 11.83
CA ALA A 136 -2.38 18.43 10.72
C ALA A 136 -3.73 19.07 11.14
N GLU A 137 -4.14 18.92 12.41
CA GLU A 137 -5.31 19.61 12.95
C GLU A 137 -5.12 21.12 13.08
N LYS A 138 -3.89 21.56 13.30
CA LYS A 138 -3.53 22.95 13.51
C LYS A 138 -3.09 23.65 12.23
N ASP A 139 -2.53 22.90 11.31
CA ASP A 139 -1.95 23.37 10.06
C ASP A 139 -2.23 22.37 8.93
N ALA A 140 -2.97 22.82 7.90
CA ALA A 140 -3.27 21.97 6.75
C ALA A 140 -2.01 21.61 5.94
N ASP A 141 -0.97 22.46 5.99
CA ASP A 141 0.31 22.23 5.30
C ASP A 141 1.35 21.55 6.22
N ALA A 142 0.89 20.90 7.29
CA ALA A 142 1.76 20.15 8.20
C ALA A 142 2.56 19.07 7.47
N GLN A 143 3.82 18.91 7.87
CA GLN A 143 4.69 17.94 7.23
C GLN A 143 5.34 17.00 8.25
N VAL A 144 5.59 15.75 7.81
CA VAL A 144 6.52 14.86 8.49
C VAL A 144 7.92 15.44 8.34
N THR A 145 8.55 15.78 9.44
CA THR A 145 9.90 16.38 9.48
C THR A 145 10.95 15.36 9.92
N PRO A 146 12.26 15.64 9.76
CA PRO A 146 13.31 14.80 10.33
C PRO A 146 13.18 14.59 11.84
N ASP A 147 12.63 15.55 12.56
CA ASP A 147 12.45 15.44 14.01
C ASP A 147 11.31 14.47 14.37
N ASP A 148 10.25 14.37 13.56
CA ASP A 148 9.21 13.37 13.72
C ASP A 148 9.77 11.95 13.50
N LEU A 149 10.65 11.77 12.50
CA LEU A 149 11.33 10.50 12.25
C LEU A 149 12.25 10.11 13.40
N LYS A 150 13.05 11.08 13.91
CA LYS A 150 13.91 10.84 15.09
C LYS A 150 13.11 10.54 16.35
N ALA A 151 11.98 11.22 16.55
CA ALA A 151 11.08 10.96 17.67
C ALA A 151 10.51 9.54 17.58
N TRP A 152 10.10 9.10 16.38
CA TRP A 152 9.65 7.73 16.15
C TRP A 152 10.75 6.71 16.47
N ILE A 153 11.98 6.93 15.97
CA ILE A 153 13.14 6.06 16.24
C ILE A 153 13.45 6.01 17.73
N SER A 154 13.39 7.15 18.42
CA SER A 154 13.60 7.20 19.86
C SER A 154 12.59 6.41 20.66
N ALA A 155 11.34 6.35 20.20
CA ALA A 155 10.24 5.65 20.87
C ALA A 155 10.19 4.15 20.56
N HIS A 156 10.58 3.74 19.34
CA HIS A 156 10.36 2.40 18.82
C HIS A 156 11.64 1.63 18.47
N GLY A 157 12.80 2.29 18.49
CA GLY A 157 14.07 1.74 18.00
C GLY A 157 14.27 2.01 16.50
N ASP A 158 15.33 1.46 15.94
CA ASP A 158 15.69 1.65 14.54
C ASP A 158 14.56 1.20 13.60
N MET A 159 14.37 1.94 12.52
CA MET A 159 13.42 1.56 11.48
C MET A 159 13.82 0.22 10.85
N PRO A 160 12.84 -0.69 10.59
CA PRO A 160 13.14 -1.95 9.91
C PRO A 160 13.76 -1.71 8.53
N GLU A 161 14.68 -2.57 8.14
CA GLU A 161 15.21 -2.55 6.77
C GLU A 161 14.10 -2.80 5.74
N ASN A 162 14.15 -2.09 4.62
CA ASN A 162 13.18 -2.14 3.54
C ASN A 162 11.74 -1.83 4.00
N CYS A 163 11.58 -0.91 4.96
CA CYS A 163 10.26 -0.50 5.41
C CYS A 163 9.57 0.49 4.44
N CYS A 164 8.25 0.51 4.47
CA CYS A 164 7.43 1.59 3.96
C CYS A 164 7.08 2.51 5.14
N VAL A 165 7.31 3.82 4.98
CA VAL A 165 7.01 4.82 6.02
C VAL A 165 5.72 5.56 5.64
N ALA A 166 4.65 5.29 6.40
CA ALA A 166 3.35 5.91 6.20
C ALA A 166 3.16 7.11 7.13
N MET A 167 2.73 8.21 6.57
CA MET A 167 2.19 9.34 7.31
C MET A 167 0.76 9.06 7.73
N ASN A 168 0.44 9.26 9.00
CA ASN A 168 -0.93 9.32 9.50
C ASN A 168 -1.23 10.77 9.88
N SER A 169 -1.85 11.50 8.99
CA SER A 169 -2.31 12.88 9.22
C SER A 169 -3.77 12.93 9.67
N GLY A 170 -4.51 11.82 9.52
CA GLY A 170 -5.94 11.74 9.73
C GLY A 170 -6.74 12.47 8.65
N TRP A 171 -6.11 12.79 7.51
CA TRP A 171 -6.74 13.53 6.42
C TRP A 171 -7.81 12.72 5.68
N ALA A 172 -7.66 11.39 5.62
CA ALA A 172 -8.62 10.48 5.00
C ALA A 172 -10.07 10.67 5.49
N ARG A 173 -10.28 11.18 6.72
CA ARG A 173 -11.62 11.54 7.26
C ARG A 173 -12.35 12.62 6.44
N HIS A 174 -11.65 13.33 5.56
CA HIS A 174 -12.20 14.40 4.74
C HIS A 174 -12.55 13.95 3.32
N LEU A 175 -12.37 12.65 3.00
CA LEU A 175 -12.52 12.09 1.66
C LEU A 175 -13.80 12.53 0.94
N ASP A 176 -14.94 12.53 1.65
CA ASP A 176 -16.24 12.85 1.08
C ASP A 176 -16.59 14.35 1.14
N THR A 177 -15.57 15.22 1.30
CA THR A 177 -15.76 16.67 1.39
C THR A 177 -14.75 17.43 0.54
N ASP A 178 -15.07 18.68 0.19
CA ASP A 178 -14.15 19.57 -0.52
C ASP A 178 -12.83 19.79 0.24
N LYS A 179 -12.84 19.55 1.56
CA LYS A 179 -11.65 19.65 2.39
C LYS A 179 -10.60 18.58 2.07
N PHE A 180 -10.97 17.48 1.43
CA PHE A 180 -9.97 16.49 1.04
C PHE A 180 -8.96 17.08 0.05
N ARG A 181 -9.45 17.84 -0.93
CA ARG A 181 -8.64 18.60 -1.89
C ARG A 181 -8.11 19.92 -1.30
N ASN A 182 -8.92 20.58 -0.46
CA ASN A 182 -8.61 21.84 0.25
C ASN A 182 -7.94 22.88 -0.64
N ALA A 183 -8.43 23.05 -1.87
CA ALA A 183 -7.91 24.08 -2.78
C ALA A 183 -8.38 25.46 -2.38
N ASP A 184 -7.48 26.44 -2.39
CA ASP A 184 -7.78 27.86 -2.20
C ASP A 184 -8.37 28.50 -3.47
N GLN A 185 -8.56 29.82 -3.45
CA GLN A 185 -9.15 30.56 -4.57
C GLN A 185 -8.24 30.60 -5.81
N ASP A 186 -6.94 30.40 -5.63
CA ASP A 186 -5.94 30.36 -6.70
C ASP A 186 -5.71 28.92 -7.22
N GLY A 187 -6.40 27.95 -6.63
CA GLY A 187 -6.31 26.53 -6.97
C GLY A 187 -5.14 25.82 -6.29
N THR A 188 -4.43 26.47 -5.39
CA THR A 188 -3.39 25.83 -4.57
C THR A 188 -4.04 24.91 -3.54
N MET A 189 -3.59 23.68 -3.48
CA MET A 189 -4.11 22.69 -2.53
C MET A 189 -3.26 22.68 -1.25
N HIS A 190 -3.93 22.54 -0.12
CA HIS A 190 -3.36 22.58 1.22
C HIS A 190 -3.71 21.31 1.98
N PHE A 191 -2.80 20.34 2.02
CA PHE A 191 -2.94 19.09 2.76
C PHE A 191 -1.57 18.59 3.26
N PRO A 192 -1.55 17.76 4.32
CA PRO A 192 -0.31 17.28 4.91
C PRO A 192 0.56 16.46 3.93
N GLY A 193 1.87 16.48 4.14
CA GLY A 193 2.83 15.76 3.32
C GLY A 193 4.15 15.45 4.05
N PHE A 194 5.19 15.16 3.29
CA PHE A 194 6.54 14.97 3.80
C PHE A 194 7.42 16.18 3.51
N HIS A 195 8.18 16.63 4.50
CA HIS A 195 9.22 17.61 4.29
C HIS A 195 10.38 17.02 3.49
N VAL A 196 10.97 17.80 2.59
CA VAL A 196 12.05 17.33 1.71
C VAL A 196 13.22 16.71 2.48
N GLU A 197 13.60 17.29 3.61
CA GLU A 197 14.70 16.75 4.44
C GLU A 197 14.33 15.43 5.12
N ALA A 198 13.04 15.19 5.42
CA ALA A 198 12.58 13.90 5.92
C ALA A 198 12.67 12.83 4.84
N VAL A 199 12.24 13.15 3.60
CA VAL A 199 12.39 12.24 2.47
C VAL A 199 13.87 11.95 2.20
N GLN A 200 14.74 12.96 2.24
CA GLN A 200 16.18 12.79 2.10
C GLN A 200 16.74 11.81 3.16
N MET A 201 16.36 11.98 4.42
CA MET A 201 16.74 11.08 5.50
C MET A 201 16.28 9.64 5.27
N LEU A 202 15.08 9.45 4.73
CA LEU A 202 14.54 8.13 4.39
C LEU A 202 15.27 7.49 3.19
N LEU A 203 15.65 8.28 2.18
CA LEU A 203 16.44 7.84 1.02
C LEU A 203 17.85 7.43 1.41
N GLU A 204 18.47 8.11 2.38
CA GLU A 204 19.78 7.74 2.92
C GLU A 204 19.70 6.52 3.84
N GLY A 205 18.51 6.19 4.31
CA GLY A 205 18.22 5.02 5.13
C GLY A 205 17.90 3.78 4.29
N SER A 206 17.07 2.91 4.85
CA SER A 206 16.68 1.65 4.23
C SER A 206 15.18 1.59 3.84
N ALA A 207 14.50 2.74 3.81
CA ALA A 207 13.10 2.79 3.39
C ALA A 207 12.96 2.50 1.88
N VAL A 208 11.95 1.71 1.51
CA VAL A 208 11.66 1.37 0.10
C VAL A 208 10.51 2.17 -0.47
N GLY A 209 9.79 2.89 0.37
CA GLY A 209 8.67 3.73 -0.05
C GLY A 209 8.10 4.56 1.09
N ILE A 210 7.30 5.52 0.71
CA ILE A 210 6.48 6.32 1.62
C ILE A 210 5.01 6.14 1.25
N ALA A 211 4.12 6.38 2.21
CA ALA A 211 2.69 6.40 1.97
C ALA A 211 2.04 7.59 2.69
N VAL A 212 0.97 8.09 2.12
CA VAL A 212 0.21 9.23 2.64
C VAL A 212 -1.27 8.91 2.68
N ASP A 213 -2.02 9.58 3.55
CA ASP A 213 -3.49 9.51 3.65
C ASP A 213 -4.16 10.78 3.04
N THR A 214 -3.47 11.44 2.12
CA THR A 214 -3.88 12.64 1.38
C THR A 214 -4.00 12.37 -0.12
N LEU A 215 -4.28 13.40 -0.90
CA LEU A 215 -4.19 13.39 -2.37
C LEU A 215 -2.75 13.21 -2.84
#